data_4767bb92121db547eaad48a422221986
#
_entry.id   4767bb92121db547eaad48a422221986
#
_cell.length_a   1.000
_cell.length_b   1.000
_cell.length_c   1.000
_cell.angle_alpha   90.00
_cell.angle_beta   90.00
_cell.angle_gamma   90.00
#
_symmetry.space_group_name_H-M   'P 1'
#
loop_
_entity.id
_entity.type
_entity.pdbx_description
1 polymer ?
#
loop_
_entity_poly.entity_id
_entity_poly.type
_entity_poly.pdbx_seq_one_letter_code
_entity_poly.pdbx_strand_id
1 'polypeptide(L)'
;MKTQEYVKQFKLDREHYNFNREKFMEAFGQEFKDRIEATITACKKIQVQFTYEKFLHAIKEQQDKFWNISNKKIGEPFSEGLFSAFFALHVIPLRESLFPNIHAELEEKRRNAIEKDAKIKAELEAAEKERRERKKKMEPVVNALMTYVAAKNLAKQPKQVGNKPKGKK
;
A
#
# COMPACT_ATOMS: atom_id res chain seq x y z
N MET A 1 11.06 -28.61 7.96
CA MET A 1 12.28 -28.09 7.30
C MET A 1 12.56 -26.69 7.83
N LYS A 2 13.79 -26.40 8.25
CA LYS A 2 14.13 -25.07 8.79
C LYS A 2 14.18 -24.05 7.64
N THR A 3 13.75 -22.81 7.89
CA THR A 3 13.74 -21.73 6.87
C THR A 3 15.09 -21.57 6.16
N GLN A 4 16.21 -21.75 6.90
CA GLN A 4 17.55 -21.66 6.31
C GLN A 4 17.85 -22.78 5.31
N GLU A 5 17.37 -23.97 5.54
CA GLU A 5 17.52 -25.11 4.61
C GLU A 5 16.68 -24.86 3.37
N TYR A 6 15.47 -24.36 3.57
CA TYR A 6 14.60 -23.99 2.46
C TYR A 6 15.17 -22.84 1.61
N VAL A 7 15.80 -21.83 2.25
CA VAL A 7 16.47 -20.73 1.52
C VAL A 7 17.63 -21.23 0.66
N LYS A 8 18.38 -22.27 1.12
CA LYS A 8 19.42 -22.90 0.30
C LYS A 8 18.80 -23.59 -0.93
N GLN A 9 17.73 -24.35 -0.71
CA GLN A 9 17.01 -25.02 -1.79
C GLN A 9 16.36 -24.00 -2.74
N PHE A 10 15.84 -22.88 -2.22
CA PHE A 10 15.29 -21.79 -3.03
C PHE A 10 16.30 -21.19 -4.02
N LYS A 11 17.58 -21.10 -3.66
CA LYS A 11 18.60 -20.66 -4.62
C LYS A 11 18.70 -21.59 -5.83
N LEU A 12 18.65 -22.89 -5.57
CA LEU A 12 18.66 -23.90 -6.63
C LEU A 12 17.37 -23.82 -7.46
N ASP A 13 16.23 -23.69 -6.80
CA ASP A 13 14.92 -23.60 -7.45
C ASP A 13 14.77 -22.32 -8.27
N ARG A 14 15.37 -21.20 -7.83
CA ARG A 14 15.38 -19.94 -8.59
C ARG A 14 16.21 -20.06 -9.86
N GLU A 15 17.35 -20.69 -9.79
CA GLU A 15 18.18 -20.96 -10.96
C GLU A 15 17.42 -21.82 -11.99
N HIS A 16 16.47 -22.65 -11.51
CA HIS A 16 15.59 -23.48 -12.31
C HIS A 16 14.17 -22.89 -12.49
N TYR A 17 13.89 -21.65 -12.05
CA TYR A 17 12.57 -20.98 -12.12
C TYR A 17 11.43 -21.66 -11.34
N ASN A 18 11.73 -22.48 -10.32
CA ASN A 18 10.76 -23.29 -9.57
C ASN A 18 10.54 -22.81 -8.11
N PHE A 19 10.48 -21.49 -7.87
CA PHE A 19 10.21 -21.00 -6.52
C PHE A 19 8.80 -21.34 -6.04
N ASN A 20 8.69 -22.15 -5.01
CA ASN A 20 7.42 -22.48 -4.39
C ASN A 20 7.16 -21.58 -3.16
N ARG A 21 6.36 -20.52 -3.39
CA ARG A 21 6.00 -19.54 -2.36
C ARG A 21 5.24 -20.17 -1.19
N GLU A 22 4.36 -21.12 -1.46
CA GLU A 22 3.53 -21.79 -0.44
C GLU A 22 4.40 -22.57 0.53
N LYS A 23 5.31 -23.39 0.03
CA LYS A 23 6.26 -24.16 0.87
C LYS A 23 7.16 -23.25 1.68
N PHE A 24 7.61 -22.13 1.10
CA PHE A 24 8.38 -21.14 1.85
C PHE A 24 7.57 -20.55 2.99
N MET A 25 6.33 -20.14 2.73
CA MET A 25 5.45 -19.54 3.73
C MET A 25 5.11 -20.53 4.84
N GLU A 26 4.85 -21.78 4.51
CA GLU A 26 4.61 -22.83 5.48
C GLU A 26 5.82 -23.05 6.40
N ALA A 27 7.02 -23.21 5.81
CA ALA A 27 8.26 -23.40 6.58
C ALA A 27 8.60 -22.19 7.45
N PHE A 28 8.43 -20.98 6.92
CA PHE A 28 8.68 -19.73 7.63
C PHE A 28 7.69 -19.48 8.75
N GLY A 29 6.41 -19.80 8.51
CA GLY A 29 5.35 -19.74 9.52
C GLY A 29 5.54 -20.78 10.63
N GLN A 30 5.94 -22.01 10.30
CA GLN A 30 6.20 -23.04 11.29
C GLN A 30 7.41 -22.66 12.18
N GLU A 31 8.47 -22.15 11.60
CA GLU A 31 9.62 -21.66 12.37
C GLU A 31 9.24 -20.54 13.35
N PHE A 32 8.35 -19.64 12.94
CA PHE A 32 7.83 -18.60 13.83
C PHE A 32 7.03 -19.18 14.99
N LYS A 33 6.14 -20.14 14.74
CA LYS A 33 5.36 -20.85 15.78
C LYS A 33 6.26 -21.56 16.78
N ASP A 34 7.21 -22.33 16.28
CA ASP A 34 8.18 -23.06 17.11
C ASP A 34 8.96 -22.11 18.04
N ARG A 35 9.31 -20.95 17.52
CA ARG A 35 9.99 -19.91 18.28
C ARG A 35 9.11 -19.32 19.38
N ILE A 36 7.85 -19.02 19.09
CA ILE A 36 6.90 -18.53 20.10
C ILE A 36 6.71 -19.56 21.19
N GLU A 37 6.52 -20.84 20.85
CA GLU A 37 6.39 -21.94 21.81
C GLU A 37 7.64 -22.11 22.67
N ALA A 38 8.82 -22.05 22.09
CA ALA A 38 10.08 -22.09 22.81
C ALA A 38 10.21 -20.91 23.78
N THR A 39 9.80 -19.71 23.36
CA THR A 39 9.82 -18.51 24.21
C THR A 39 8.84 -18.64 25.37
N ILE A 40 7.62 -19.12 25.14
CA ILE A 40 6.62 -19.39 26.18
C ILE A 40 7.16 -20.42 27.19
N THR A 41 7.78 -21.47 26.68
CA THR A 41 8.37 -22.52 27.52
C THR A 41 9.51 -21.99 28.38
N ALA A 42 10.38 -21.16 27.81
CA ALA A 42 11.46 -20.49 28.54
C ALA A 42 10.90 -19.56 29.63
N CYS A 43 9.88 -18.77 29.30
CA CYS A 43 9.21 -17.90 30.27
C CYS A 43 8.59 -18.71 31.45
N LYS A 44 7.96 -19.85 31.17
CA LYS A 44 7.40 -20.73 32.21
C LYS A 44 8.50 -21.27 33.13
N LYS A 45 9.64 -21.69 32.59
CA LYS A 45 10.76 -22.21 33.40
C LYS A 45 11.32 -21.20 34.39
N ILE A 46 11.35 -19.93 34.03
CA ILE A 46 11.84 -18.84 34.92
C ILE A 46 10.71 -18.10 35.63
N GLN A 47 9.49 -18.67 35.61
CA GLN A 47 8.29 -18.08 36.26
C GLN A 47 7.95 -16.64 35.83
N VAL A 48 8.27 -16.29 34.59
CA VAL A 48 7.95 -14.98 33.99
C VAL A 48 6.82 -15.14 33.00
N GLN A 49 5.87 -14.18 33.00
CA GLN A 49 4.77 -14.20 32.05
C GLN A 49 5.24 -13.91 30.63
N PHE A 50 4.69 -14.65 29.67
CA PHE A 50 4.82 -14.31 28.25
C PHE A 50 3.88 -13.14 27.93
N THR A 51 4.44 -11.95 27.68
CA THR A 51 3.69 -10.71 27.44
C THR A 51 3.52 -10.42 25.96
N TYR A 52 2.55 -9.56 25.64
CA TYR A 52 2.36 -9.07 24.26
C TYR A 52 3.59 -8.35 23.69
N GLU A 53 4.36 -7.67 24.52
CA GLU A 53 5.63 -7.05 24.10
C GLU A 53 6.67 -8.07 23.61
N LYS A 54 6.78 -9.21 24.31
CA LYS A 54 7.66 -10.31 23.87
C LYS A 54 7.18 -10.91 22.55
N PHE A 55 5.87 -10.98 22.36
CA PHE A 55 5.28 -11.42 21.09
C PHE A 55 5.60 -10.43 19.95
N LEU A 56 5.45 -9.11 20.18
CA LEU A 56 5.81 -8.08 19.20
C LEU A 56 7.31 -8.11 18.87
N HIS A 57 8.17 -8.33 19.87
CA HIS A 57 9.60 -8.48 19.65
C HIS A 57 9.91 -9.66 18.73
N ALA A 58 9.27 -10.81 18.96
CA ALA A 58 9.44 -11.99 18.11
C ALA A 58 8.96 -11.74 16.66
N ILE A 59 7.87 -10.99 16.48
CA ILE A 59 7.40 -10.57 15.15
C ILE A 59 8.45 -9.70 14.46
N LYS A 60 8.99 -8.71 15.17
CA LYS A 60 10.00 -7.80 14.62
C LYS A 60 11.25 -8.56 14.19
N GLU A 61 11.75 -9.45 15.02
CA GLU A 61 12.92 -10.27 14.66
C GLU A 61 12.65 -11.19 13.46
N GLN A 62 11.41 -11.72 13.33
CA GLN A 62 11.01 -12.50 12.16
C GLN A 62 10.92 -11.63 10.91
N GLN A 63 10.42 -10.40 11.04
CA GLN A 63 10.40 -9.40 9.98
C GLN A 63 11.82 -9.05 9.52
N ASP A 64 12.73 -8.75 10.45
CA ASP A 64 14.12 -8.44 10.14
C ASP A 64 14.81 -9.63 9.43
N LYS A 65 14.50 -10.85 9.85
CA LYS A 65 14.98 -12.06 9.19
C LYS A 65 14.44 -12.17 7.76
N PHE A 66 13.15 -11.90 7.56
CA PHE A 66 12.53 -11.91 6.25
C PHE A 66 13.21 -10.90 5.30
N TRP A 67 13.39 -9.67 5.74
CA TRP A 67 14.05 -8.62 4.94
C TRP A 67 15.52 -8.88 4.70
N ASN A 68 16.23 -9.47 5.65
CA ASN A 68 17.63 -9.89 5.45
C ASN A 68 17.76 -11.00 4.40
N ILE A 69 16.81 -11.92 4.34
CA ILE A 69 16.75 -12.93 3.28
C ILE A 69 16.45 -12.27 1.94
N SER A 70 15.48 -11.34 1.91
CA SER A 70 15.05 -10.59 0.74
C SER A 70 16.18 -9.74 0.13
N ASN A 71 16.81 -8.89 0.95
CA ASN A 71 17.72 -7.86 0.46
C ASN A 71 19.11 -8.37 0.08
N LYS A 72 19.60 -9.47 0.70
CA LYS A 72 20.99 -9.87 0.55
C LYS A 72 21.24 -11.02 -0.42
N LYS A 73 20.25 -11.85 -0.73
CA LYS A 73 20.54 -13.12 -1.42
C LYS A 73 19.59 -13.55 -2.53
N ILE A 74 18.35 -13.04 -2.60
CA ILE A 74 17.31 -13.72 -3.38
C ILE A 74 16.57 -12.78 -4.35
N GLY A 75 16.64 -11.45 -4.16
CA GLY A 75 15.95 -10.50 -5.03
C GLY A 75 14.40 -10.58 -4.95
N GLU A 76 13.72 -10.15 -5.97
CA GLU A 76 12.29 -9.81 -6.07
C GLU A 76 11.20 -10.79 -5.59
N PRO A 77 11.36 -12.10 -5.35
CA PRO A 77 10.23 -12.93 -4.91
C PRO A 77 9.76 -12.61 -3.49
N PHE A 78 10.58 -11.92 -2.70
CA PHE A 78 10.21 -11.46 -1.36
C PHE A 78 9.68 -10.03 -1.46
N SER A 79 8.39 -9.89 -1.41
CA SER A 79 7.69 -8.62 -1.49
C SER A 79 6.97 -8.32 -0.17
N GLU A 80 6.57 -7.08 0.03
CA GLU A 80 5.67 -6.70 1.12
C GLU A 80 4.38 -7.53 1.13
N GLY A 81 3.88 -7.90 -0.07
CA GLY A 81 2.72 -8.77 -0.20
C GLY A 81 2.95 -10.17 0.37
N LEU A 82 4.15 -10.74 0.20
CA LEU A 82 4.49 -12.03 0.78
C LEU A 82 4.61 -11.95 2.31
N PHE A 83 5.20 -10.86 2.84
CA PHE A 83 5.24 -10.64 4.29
C PHE A 83 3.86 -10.40 4.87
N SER A 84 3.00 -9.65 4.18
CA SER A 84 1.60 -9.43 4.58
C SER A 84 0.81 -10.74 4.61
N ALA A 85 1.03 -11.64 3.66
CA ALA A 85 0.45 -12.97 3.68
C ALA A 85 0.95 -13.82 4.86
N PHE A 86 2.25 -13.80 5.18
CA PHE A 86 2.79 -14.42 6.38
C PHE A 86 2.11 -13.89 7.64
N PHE A 87 1.98 -12.57 7.74
CA PHE A 87 1.33 -11.93 8.89
C PHE A 87 -0.12 -12.39 9.06
N ALA A 88 -0.89 -12.40 7.96
CA ALA A 88 -2.28 -12.83 7.97
C ALA A 88 -2.45 -14.32 8.32
N LEU A 89 -1.60 -15.18 7.77
CA LEU A 89 -1.76 -16.63 7.92
C LEU A 89 -1.18 -17.19 9.23
N HIS A 90 -0.16 -16.55 9.79
CA HIS A 90 0.57 -17.10 10.94
C HIS A 90 0.55 -16.20 12.17
N VAL A 91 0.68 -14.88 12.02
CA VAL A 91 0.77 -13.96 13.16
C VAL A 91 -0.61 -13.67 13.75
N ILE A 92 -1.59 -13.35 12.90
CA ILE A 92 -2.95 -13.00 13.36
C ILE A 92 -3.61 -14.15 14.13
N PRO A 93 -3.62 -15.41 13.66
CA PRO A 93 -4.20 -16.52 14.41
C PRO A 93 -3.50 -16.79 15.74
N LEU A 94 -2.17 -16.65 15.81
CA LEU A 94 -1.42 -16.78 17.05
C LEU A 94 -1.75 -15.66 18.04
N ARG A 95 -1.87 -14.41 17.56
CA ARG A 95 -2.29 -13.27 18.38
C ARG A 95 -3.69 -13.47 18.95
N GLU A 96 -4.63 -13.93 18.14
CA GLU A 96 -6.00 -14.24 18.57
C GLU A 96 -6.03 -15.31 19.67
N SER A 97 -5.26 -16.37 19.49
CA SER A 97 -5.17 -17.46 20.46
C SER A 97 -4.49 -17.06 21.77
N LEU A 98 -3.40 -16.30 21.71
CA LEU A 98 -2.58 -15.98 22.89
C LEU A 98 -3.05 -14.71 23.61
N PHE A 99 -3.64 -13.75 22.90
CA PHE A 99 -4.03 -12.43 23.39
C PHE A 99 -5.40 -11.99 22.84
N PRO A 100 -6.48 -12.71 23.16
CA PRO A 100 -7.80 -12.47 22.55
C PRO A 100 -8.33 -11.06 22.77
N ASN A 101 -8.13 -10.46 23.95
CA ASN A 101 -8.59 -9.11 24.25
C ASN A 101 -7.85 -8.06 23.39
N ILE A 102 -6.52 -8.19 23.28
CA ILE A 102 -5.71 -7.29 22.46
C ILE A 102 -6.06 -7.45 20.98
N HIS A 103 -6.29 -8.68 20.55
CA HIS A 103 -6.73 -8.96 19.19
C HIS A 103 -8.07 -8.25 18.89
N ALA A 104 -9.05 -8.36 19.76
CA ALA A 104 -10.35 -7.71 19.60
C ALA A 104 -10.25 -6.18 19.49
N GLU A 105 -9.47 -5.55 20.38
CA GLU A 105 -9.23 -4.10 20.33
C GLU A 105 -8.56 -3.65 19.01
N LEU A 106 -7.59 -4.40 18.52
CA LEU A 106 -6.90 -4.10 17.27
C LEU A 106 -7.82 -4.25 16.05
N GLU A 107 -8.66 -5.27 16.03
CA GLU A 107 -9.63 -5.47 14.95
C GLU A 107 -10.75 -4.41 14.98
N GLU A 108 -11.15 -3.94 16.15
CA GLU A 108 -12.09 -2.83 16.26
C GLU A 108 -11.47 -1.53 15.74
N LYS A 109 -10.24 -1.20 16.14
CA LYS A 109 -9.51 -0.04 15.62
C LYS A 109 -9.36 -0.10 14.10
N ARG A 110 -9.08 -1.28 13.55
CA ARG A 110 -8.98 -1.50 12.11
C ARG A 110 -10.30 -1.24 11.41
N ARG A 111 -11.41 -1.78 11.92
CA ARG A 111 -12.76 -1.54 11.35
C ARG A 111 -13.11 -0.06 11.36
N ASN A 112 -12.87 0.62 12.48
CA ASN A 112 -13.13 2.05 12.61
C ASN A 112 -12.28 2.90 11.65
N ALA A 113 -11.02 2.51 11.40
CA ALA A 113 -10.17 3.17 10.41
C ALA A 113 -10.71 3.00 8.98
N ILE A 114 -11.09 1.77 8.59
CA ILE A 114 -11.67 1.48 7.28
C ILE A 114 -12.97 2.26 7.07
N GLU A 115 -13.83 2.35 8.09
CA GLU A 115 -15.08 3.11 8.01
C GLU A 115 -14.83 4.62 7.84
N LYS A 116 -13.83 5.17 8.55
CA LYS A 116 -13.41 6.57 8.36
C LYS A 116 -12.91 6.83 6.95
N ASP A 117 -12.05 5.96 6.45
CA ASP A 117 -11.50 6.11 5.10
C ASP A 117 -12.60 6.02 4.03
N ALA A 118 -13.58 5.13 4.21
CA ALA A 118 -14.73 5.02 3.33
C ALA A 118 -15.60 6.28 3.34
N LYS A 119 -15.82 6.91 4.51
CA LYS A 119 -16.55 8.18 4.63
C LYS A 119 -15.81 9.32 3.93
N ILE A 120 -14.51 9.46 4.17
CA ILE A 120 -13.67 10.48 3.53
C ILE A 120 -13.70 10.32 2.00
N LYS A 121 -13.60 9.09 1.52
CA LYS A 121 -13.64 8.80 0.09
C LYS A 121 -15.00 9.18 -0.52
N ALA A 122 -16.10 8.86 0.14
CA ALA A 122 -17.45 9.22 -0.31
C ALA A 122 -17.66 10.75 -0.36
N GLU A 123 -17.15 11.48 0.64
CA GLU A 123 -17.19 12.95 0.68
C GLU A 123 -16.38 13.57 -0.45
N LEU A 124 -15.17 13.04 -0.72
CA LEU A 124 -14.34 13.51 -1.84
C LEU A 124 -15.01 13.26 -3.20
N GLU A 125 -15.60 12.11 -3.40
CA GLU A 125 -16.34 11.78 -4.64
C GLU A 125 -17.55 12.71 -4.83
N ALA A 126 -18.30 12.99 -3.76
CA ALA A 126 -19.43 13.91 -3.78
C ALA A 126 -18.98 15.35 -4.11
N ALA A 127 -17.91 15.83 -3.48
CA ALA A 127 -17.34 17.15 -3.74
C ALA A 127 -16.81 17.28 -5.18
N GLU A 128 -16.16 16.24 -5.70
CA GLU A 128 -15.69 16.23 -7.08
C GLU A 128 -16.84 16.24 -8.08
N LYS A 129 -17.92 15.50 -7.82
CA LYS A 129 -19.13 15.52 -8.64
C LYS A 129 -19.75 16.92 -8.67
N GLU A 130 -19.90 17.55 -7.51
CA GLU A 130 -20.42 18.91 -7.42
C GLU A 130 -19.53 19.92 -8.19
N ARG A 131 -18.22 19.79 -8.07
CA ARG A 131 -17.24 20.62 -8.82
C ARG A 131 -17.39 20.45 -10.33
N ARG A 132 -17.58 19.21 -10.79
CA ARG A 132 -17.82 18.91 -12.22
C ARG A 132 -19.12 19.51 -12.71
N GLU A 133 -20.20 19.44 -11.91
CA GLU A 133 -21.50 20.06 -12.25
C GLU A 133 -21.43 21.60 -12.29
N ARG A 134 -20.74 22.19 -11.31
CA ARG A 134 -20.50 23.67 -11.32
C ARG A 134 -19.69 24.07 -12.55
N LYS A 135 -18.66 23.33 -12.92
CA LYS A 135 -17.86 23.60 -14.12
C LYS A 135 -18.72 23.54 -15.38
N LYS A 136 -19.55 22.50 -15.54
CA LYS A 136 -20.51 22.40 -16.68
C LYS A 136 -21.48 23.55 -16.75
N LYS A 137 -22.03 24.02 -15.63
CA LYS A 137 -22.93 25.16 -15.56
C LYS A 137 -22.24 26.49 -15.93
N MET A 138 -20.97 26.63 -15.58
CA MET A 138 -20.17 27.84 -15.87
C MET A 138 -19.59 27.87 -17.27
N GLU A 139 -19.42 26.74 -17.92
CA GLU A 139 -18.80 26.64 -19.25
C GLU A 139 -19.45 27.51 -20.32
N PRO A 140 -20.79 27.56 -20.47
CA PRO A 140 -21.42 28.47 -21.45
C PRO A 140 -21.19 29.94 -21.11
N VAL A 141 -21.13 30.30 -19.82
CA VAL A 141 -20.88 31.69 -19.40
C VAL A 141 -19.44 32.09 -19.72
N VAL A 142 -18.47 31.20 -19.44
CA VAL A 142 -17.05 31.42 -19.76
C VAL A 142 -16.85 31.53 -21.26
N ASN A 143 -17.49 30.68 -22.05
CA ASN A 143 -17.41 30.71 -23.52
C ASN A 143 -17.99 32.00 -24.08
N ALA A 144 -19.16 32.46 -23.58
CA ALA A 144 -19.77 33.73 -23.98
C ALA A 144 -18.86 34.94 -23.66
N LEU A 145 -18.24 34.93 -22.47
CA LEU A 145 -17.30 35.97 -22.05
C LEU A 145 -16.04 35.99 -22.94
N MET A 146 -15.47 34.83 -23.25
CA MET A 146 -14.30 34.70 -24.13
C MET A 146 -14.61 35.19 -25.55
N THR A 147 -15.79 34.86 -26.08
CA THR A 147 -16.24 35.35 -27.40
C THR A 147 -16.40 36.87 -27.41
N TYR A 148 -17.00 37.45 -26.37
CA TYR A 148 -17.11 38.90 -26.21
C TYR A 148 -15.74 39.59 -26.15
N VAL A 149 -14.81 39.04 -25.36
CA VAL A 149 -13.43 39.62 -25.27
C VAL A 149 -12.69 39.53 -26.60
N ALA A 150 -12.82 38.42 -27.32
CA ALA A 150 -12.24 38.25 -28.65
C ALA A 150 -12.83 39.26 -29.66
N ALA A 151 -14.11 39.43 -29.68
CA ALA A 151 -14.75 40.44 -30.56
C ALA A 151 -14.30 41.87 -30.25
N LYS A 152 -14.21 42.24 -28.96
CA LYS A 152 -13.72 43.54 -28.53
C LYS A 152 -12.25 43.82 -28.92
N ASN A 153 -11.41 42.78 -28.86
CA ASN A 153 -10.03 42.89 -29.27
C ASN A 153 -9.85 43.01 -30.79
N LEU A 154 -10.69 42.32 -31.57
CA LEU A 154 -10.72 42.50 -33.03
C LEU A 154 -11.18 43.90 -33.44
N ALA A 155 -12.16 44.47 -32.73
CA ALA A 155 -12.64 45.84 -33.01
C ALA A 155 -11.57 46.94 -32.69
N LYS A 156 -10.59 46.63 -31.86
CA LYS A 156 -9.48 47.55 -31.51
C LYS A 156 -8.28 47.49 -32.46
N GLN A 157 -8.23 46.52 -33.40
CA GLN A 157 -7.15 46.49 -34.38
C GLN A 157 -7.31 47.62 -35.37
N PRO A 158 -6.29 48.47 -35.56
CA PRO A 158 -6.36 49.57 -36.58
C PRO A 158 -6.54 48.91 -37.95
N LYS A 159 -7.55 49.42 -38.71
CA LYS A 159 -7.74 49.01 -40.09
C LYS A 159 -6.45 49.29 -40.85
N GLN A 160 -5.78 48.23 -41.30
CA GLN A 160 -4.65 48.41 -42.22
C GLN A 160 -5.16 49.12 -43.44
N VAL A 161 -4.73 50.40 -43.58
CA VAL A 161 -5.01 51.20 -44.79
C VAL A 161 -4.24 50.53 -45.92
N GLY A 162 -5.00 49.94 -46.83
CA GLY A 162 -4.44 49.23 -47.99
C GLY A 162 -3.58 50.22 -48.82
N ASN A 163 -2.26 49.97 -48.84
CA ASN A 163 -1.33 50.58 -49.75
C ASN A 163 -1.70 50.18 -51.17
N LYS A 164 -2.34 51.13 -51.93
CA LYS A 164 -2.51 50.93 -53.36
C LYS A 164 -1.12 50.90 -54.01
N PRO A 165 -0.83 49.94 -54.89
CA PRO A 165 0.40 49.93 -55.63
C PRO A 165 0.44 51.10 -56.59
N LYS A 166 1.42 51.98 -56.47
CA LYS A 166 1.68 53.02 -57.46
C LYS A 166 2.14 52.36 -58.78
N GLY A 167 1.31 52.49 -59.78
CA GLY A 167 1.62 52.08 -61.14
C GLY A 167 2.87 52.84 -61.63
N LYS A 168 3.84 52.14 -62.17
CA LYS A 168 4.92 52.69 -62.97
C LYS A 168 4.40 52.96 -64.37
N LYS A 169 4.55 54.21 -64.83
CA LYS A 169 4.66 54.53 -66.23
C LYS A 169 6.09 54.30 -66.71
#